data_f0e103496c39f3ca031bc275d2d98cbe
#
_entry.id   f0e103496c39f3ca031bc275d2d98cbe
#
_cell.length_a   1.000
_cell.length_b   1.000
_cell.length_c   1.000
_cell.angle_alpha   90.00
_cell.angle_beta   90.00
_cell.angle_gamma   90.00
#
_symmetry.space_group_name_H-M   'P 1'
#
loop_
_entity.id
_entity.type
_entity.pdbx_description
1 polymer ?
#
loop_
_entity_poly.entity_id
_entity_poly.type
_entity_poly.pdbx_seq_one_letter_code
_entity_poly.pdbx_strand_id
1 'polypeptide(L)'
;LGPDELSGGTFTITNNGSAGSVLTMPIINQPQVAILSTDAIVKKPVVIEVPGYGESIAIHPVGNLAMAWDHRAFDGAYAAGFLSRVKKILETRDWSSEV
;
A
#
# COMPACT_ATOMS: atom_id res chain seq x y z
N LEU A 1 21.19 -11.80 -3.26
CA LEU A 1 21.56 -10.38 -3.40
C LEU A 1 22.75 -10.06 -2.50
N GLY A 2 23.75 -9.40 -3.07
CA GLY A 2 24.92 -8.94 -2.29
C GLY A 2 24.62 -7.63 -1.55
N PRO A 3 25.45 -7.29 -0.53
CA PRO A 3 25.27 -6.03 0.20
C PRO A 3 25.26 -4.78 -0.70
N ASP A 4 26.05 -4.79 -1.76
CA ASP A 4 26.10 -3.66 -2.69
C ASP A 4 24.80 -3.46 -3.45
N GLU A 5 24.07 -4.55 -3.71
CA GLU A 5 22.79 -4.50 -4.40
C GLU A 5 21.66 -4.02 -3.48
N LEU A 6 21.85 -4.13 -2.16
CA LEU A 6 20.88 -3.69 -1.16
C LEU A 6 21.13 -2.27 -0.68
N SER A 7 22.24 -1.65 -1.09
CA SER A 7 22.59 -0.28 -0.72
C SER A 7 22.23 0.71 -1.84
N GLY A 8 22.18 1.99 -1.51
CA GLY A 8 21.96 3.07 -2.48
C GLY A 8 20.49 3.32 -2.83
N GLY A 9 19.57 2.56 -2.27
CA GLY A 9 18.14 2.82 -2.45
C GLY A 9 17.68 4.06 -1.71
N THR A 10 16.63 4.71 -2.21
CA THR A 10 16.05 5.91 -1.60
C THR A 10 14.69 5.64 -0.95
N PHE A 11 14.06 4.53 -1.30
CA PHE A 11 12.76 4.14 -0.79
C PHE A 11 12.67 2.61 -0.81
N THR A 12 11.97 2.04 0.13
CA THR A 12 11.81 0.58 0.21
C THR A 12 10.33 0.21 0.06
N ILE A 13 10.06 -0.81 -0.75
CA ILE A 13 8.75 -1.45 -0.82
C ILE A 13 8.94 -2.90 -0.37
N THR A 14 8.17 -3.33 0.62
CA THR A 14 8.19 -4.70 1.10
C THR A 14 6.83 -5.37 0.87
N ASN A 15 6.86 -6.65 0.49
CA ASN A 15 5.65 -7.42 0.25
C ASN A 15 5.57 -8.55 1.27
N ASN A 16 4.62 -8.46 2.17
CA ASN A 16 4.35 -9.46 3.21
C ASN A 16 3.15 -10.35 2.88
N GLY A 17 2.57 -10.20 1.69
CA GLY A 17 1.42 -10.97 1.27
C GLY A 17 1.68 -12.47 1.21
N SER A 18 2.87 -12.88 0.75
CA SER A 18 3.26 -14.28 0.67
C SER A 18 3.39 -14.93 2.05
N ALA A 19 3.64 -14.16 3.10
CA ALA A 19 3.68 -14.64 4.47
C ALA A 19 2.30 -14.64 5.13
N GLY A 20 1.25 -14.18 4.44
CA GLY A 20 -0.12 -14.15 4.94
C GLY A 20 -0.46 -12.97 5.82
N SER A 21 0.42 -12.00 5.97
CA SER A 21 0.17 -10.82 6.79
C SER A 21 -0.90 -9.95 6.19
N VAL A 22 -1.88 -9.52 7.00
CA VAL A 22 -2.95 -8.63 6.58
C VAL A 22 -2.61 -7.18 6.87
N LEU A 23 -1.89 -6.93 7.95
CA LEU A 23 -1.42 -5.60 8.33
C LEU A 23 -0.02 -5.72 8.95
N THR A 24 0.89 -4.89 8.50
CA THR A 24 2.28 -4.87 8.97
C THR A 24 2.68 -3.45 9.33
N MET A 25 3.50 -3.31 10.35
CA MET A 25 4.17 -2.04 10.68
C MET A 25 5.62 -2.14 10.24
N PRO A 26 5.98 -1.64 9.06
CA PRO A 26 7.33 -1.82 8.53
C PRO A 26 8.36 -0.95 9.25
N ILE A 27 9.60 -1.42 9.23
CA ILE A 27 10.73 -0.72 9.86
C ILE A 27 11.57 -0.07 8.77
N ILE A 28 11.86 1.21 8.94
CA ILE A 28 12.58 2.01 7.95
C ILE A 28 14.04 1.57 7.87
N ASN A 29 14.54 1.42 6.64
CA ASN A 29 15.97 1.21 6.38
C ASN A 29 16.68 2.57 6.35
N GLN A 30 17.28 2.98 7.46
CA GLN A 30 18.02 4.23 7.49
C GLN A 30 19.23 4.17 6.54
N PRO A 31 19.60 5.26 5.84
CA PRO A 31 19.07 6.64 5.95
C PRO A 31 17.83 6.95 5.10
N GLN A 32 17.16 5.95 4.56
CA GLN A 32 15.90 6.19 3.87
C GLN A 32 14.87 6.80 4.82
N VAL A 33 13.92 7.57 4.29
CA VAL A 33 12.94 8.28 5.11
C VAL A 33 11.58 7.60 5.17
N ALA A 34 11.36 6.58 4.34
CA ALA A 34 10.06 5.91 4.30
C ALA A 34 10.18 4.49 3.77
N ILE A 35 9.22 3.66 4.16
CA ILE A 35 9.04 2.30 3.65
C ILE A 35 7.56 2.04 3.48
N LEU A 36 7.18 1.45 2.34
CA LEU A 36 5.82 1.05 2.05
C LEU A 36 5.71 -0.46 2.13
N SER A 37 4.70 -0.94 2.85
CA SER A 37 4.40 -2.37 2.96
C SER A 37 3.11 -2.69 2.21
N THR A 38 3.14 -3.78 1.44
CA THR A 38 1.94 -4.38 0.86
C THR A 38 1.69 -5.72 1.53
N ASP A 39 0.45 -5.97 1.92
CA ASP A 39 0.08 -7.17 2.66
C ASP A 39 -0.84 -8.08 1.84
N ALA A 40 -1.28 -9.18 2.43
CA ALA A 40 -2.12 -10.15 1.75
C ALA A 40 -3.42 -9.50 1.26
N ILE A 41 -3.83 -9.87 0.04
CA ILE A 41 -5.13 -9.49 -0.50
C ILE A 41 -6.12 -10.57 -0.10
N VAL A 42 -7.11 -10.20 0.71
CA VAL A 42 -8.12 -11.13 1.22
C VAL A 42 -9.51 -10.66 0.84
N LYS A 43 -10.43 -11.59 0.68
CA LYS A 43 -11.83 -11.25 0.40
C LYS A 43 -12.48 -10.72 1.66
N LYS A 44 -13.10 -9.55 1.56
CA LYS A 44 -13.80 -8.89 2.67
C LYS A 44 -15.15 -8.36 2.22
N PRO A 45 -16.16 -8.34 3.13
CA PRO A 45 -17.39 -7.65 2.84
C PRO A 45 -17.15 -6.14 2.83
N VAL A 46 -17.63 -5.48 1.79
CA VAL A 46 -17.52 -4.03 1.66
C VAL A 46 -18.88 -3.46 1.25
N VAL A 47 -19.12 -2.22 1.65
CA VAL A 47 -20.34 -1.51 1.25
C VAL A 47 -20.09 -0.93 -0.13
N ILE A 48 -21.02 -1.22 -1.05
CA ILE A 48 -21.02 -0.64 -2.39
C ILE A 48 -22.31 0.13 -2.62
N GLU A 49 -22.27 1.08 -3.52
CA GLU A 49 -23.47 1.80 -3.96
C GLU A 49 -23.95 1.24 -5.28
N VAL A 50 -25.18 0.72 -5.28
CA VAL A 50 -25.79 0.15 -6.47
C VAL A 50 -26.76 1.19 -7.05
N PRO A 51 -26.55 1.64 -8.29
CA PRO A 51 -27.44 2.64 -8.90
C PRO A 51 -28.90 2.17 -8.87
N GLY A 52 -29.78 3.00 -8.29
CA GLY A 52 -31.21 2.73 -8.18
C GLY A 52 -31.61 1.88 -6.97
N TYR A 53 -30.69 1.29 -6.23
CA TYR A 53 -30.96 0.41 -5.09
C TYR A 53 -30.33 0.88 -3.78
N GLY A 54 -29.46 1.89 -3.83
CA GLY A 54 -28.75 2.39 -2.65
C GLY A 54 -27.55 1.56 -2.28
N GLU A 55 -27.26 1.46 -0.97
CA GLU A 55 -26.11 0.73 -0.46
C GLU A 55 -26.38 -0.77 -0.40
N SER A 56 -25.37 -1.54 -0.71
CA SER A 56 -25.40 -3.01 -0.60
C SER A 56 -24.05 -3.51 -0.12
N ILE A 57 -24.00 -4.77 0.28
CA ILE A 57 -22.75 -5.43 0.71
C ILE A 57 -22.30 -6.37 -0.38
N ALA A 58 -21.03 -6.23 -0.78
CA ALA A 58 -20.40 -7.12 -1.74
C ALA A 58 -19.10 -7.66 -1.15
N ILE A 59 -18.63 -8.79 -1.68
CA ILE A 59 -17.36 -9.38 -1.29
C ILE A 59 -16.32 -8.98 -2.32
N HIS A 60 -15.31 -8.24 -1.88
CA HIS A 60 -14.22 -7.77 -2.74
C HIS A 60 -12.87 -8.23 -2.21
N PRO A 61 -11.89 -8.48 -3.10
CA PRO A 61 -10.50 -8.64 -2.67
C PRO A 61 -9.98 -7.29 -2.17
N VAL A 62 -9.51 -7.25 -0.94
CA VAL A 62 -9.05 -6.04 -0.27
C VAL A 62 -7.66 -6.28 0.30
N GLY A 63 -6.76 -5.35 0.07
CA GLY A 63 -5.43 -5.35 0.63
C GLY A 63 -5.16 -4.07 1.40
N ASN A 64 -4.15 -4.10 2.26
CA ASN A 64 -3.70 -2.93 3.00
C ASN A 64 -2.37 -2.44 2.46
N LEU A 65 -2.23 -1.11 2.39
CA LEU A 65 -0.98 -0.43 2.17
C LEU A 65 -0.62 0.28 3.46
N ALA A 66 0.54 -0.02 4.01
CA ALA A 66 1.02 0.62 5.22
C ALA A 66 2.35 1.30 4.94
N MET A 67 2.55 2.47 5.51
CA MET A 67 3.79 3.22 5.34
C MET A 67 4.32 3.67 6.70
N ALA A 68 5.60 3.43 6.94
CA ALA A 68 6.35 4.05 8.02
C ALA A 68 7.26 5.11 7.42
N TRP A 69 7.42 6.24 8.11
CA TRP A 69 8.29 7.30 7.63
C TRP A 69 8.94 8.04 8.79
N ASP A 70 10.01 8.74 8.46
CA ASP A 70 10.66 9.63 9.41
C ASP A 70 9.86 10.92 9.50
N HIS A 71 9.16 11.12 10.62
CA HIS A 71 8.27 12.27 10.81
C HIS A 71 9.01 13.61 10.80
N ARG A 72 10.33 13.60 10.92
CA ARG A 72 11.17 14.79 10.77
C ARG A 72 11.27 15.26 9.32
N ALA A 73 11.03 14.35 8.36
CA ALA A 73 11.10 14.67 6.94
C ALA A 73 9.80 15.29 6.42
N PHE A 74 8.65 14.80 6.85
CA PHE A 74 7.34 15.32 6.43
C PHE A 74 6.26 14.91 7.44
N ASP A 75 5.13 15.62 7.43
CA ASP A 75 4.05 15.40 8.38
C ASP A 75 3.05 14.33 7.91
N GLY A 76 2.08 14.01 8.79
CA GLY A 76 1.07 13.01 8.52
C GLY A 76 0.11 13.37 7.38
N ALA A 77 -0.18 14.65 7.19
CA ALA A 77 -1.04 15.10 6.10
C ALA A 77 -0.38 14.82 4.75
N TYR A 78 0.91 15.08 4.63
CA TYR A 78 1.68 14.79 3.43
C TYR A 78 1.74 13.27 3.17
N ALA A 79 2.00 12.49 4.22
CA ALA A 79 2.03 11.03 4.12
C ALA A 79 0.67 10.45 3.68
N ALA A 80 -0.41 10.94 4.26
CA ALA A 80 -1.76 10.52 3.89
C ALA A 80 -2.09 10.89 2.44
N GLY A 81 -1.66 12.06 1.98
CA GLY A 81 -1.82 12.47 0.59
C GLY A 81 -1.06 11.57 -0.37
N PHE A 82 0.15 11.19 -0.02
CA PHE A 82 0.95 10.25 -0.82
C PHE A 82 0.26 8.88 -0.93
N LEU A 83 -0.17 8.30 0.19
CA LEU A 83 -0.84 7.01 0.20
C LEU A 83 -2.17 7.04 -0.56
N SER A 84 -2.92 8.13 -0.43
CA SER A 84 -4.17 8.32 -1.17
C SER A 84 -3.92 8.36 -2.68
N ARG A 85 -2.87 9.01 -3.11
CA ARG A 85 -2.48 9.06 -4.52
C ARG A 85 -2.09 7.69 -5.05
N VAL A 86 -1.30 6.92 -4.30
CA VAL A 86 -0.90 5.56 -4.66
C VAL A 86 -2.15 4.68 -4.80
N LYS A 87 -3.04 4.73 -3.81
CA LYS A 87 -4.30 3.99 -3.82
C LYS A 87 -5.12 4.32 -5.08
N LYS A 88 -5.27 5.60 -5.40
CA LYS A 88 -6.05 6.04 -6.55
C LYS A 88 -5.46 5.52 -7.86
N ILE A 89 -4.14 5.57 -8.01
CA ILE A 89 -3.47 5.06 -9.21
C ILE A 89 -3.70 3.55 -9.34
N LEU A 90 -3.55 2.79 -8.26
CA LEU A 90 -3.73 1.34 -8.27
C LEU A 90 -5.17 0.93 -8.63
N GLU A 91 -6.17 1.68 -8.16
CA GLU A 91 -7.58 1.36 -8.37
C GLU A 91 -8.11 1.79 -9.73
N THR A 92 -7.57 2.85 -10.31
CA THR A 92 -8.16 3.48 -11.50
C THR A 92 -7.37 3.27 -12.78
N ARG A 93 -6.10 2.91 -12.69
CA ARG A 93 -5.27 2.72 -13.89
C ARG A 93 -5.62 1.42 -14.59
N ASP A 94 -5.61 1.47 -15.94
CA ASP A 94 -5.74 0.26 -16.74
C ASP A 94 -4.40 -0.46 -16.81
N TRP A 95 -4.30 -1.59 -16.11
CA TRP A 95 -3.09 -2.39 -16.03
C TRP A 95 -2.93 -3.40 -17.18
N SER A 96 -3.94 -3.53 -18.02
CA SER A 96 -3.92 -4.51 -19.11
C SER A 96 -2.81 -4.25 -20.13
N SER A 97 -2.41 -2.99 -20.28
CA SER A 97 -1.32 -2.60 -21.19
C SER A 97 0.07 -2.84 -20.62
N GLU A 98 0.20 -3.21 -19.35
CA GLU A 98 1.47 -3.34 -18.64
C GLU A 98 1.79 -4.79 -18.22
N VAL A 99 0.91 -5.73 -18.52
CA VAL A 99 1.11 -7.15 -18.23
C VAL A 99 1.32 -7.95 -19.51
#